data_1e557746ed7aba1bd8246d8c148508cd
#
_entry.id   1e557746ed7aba1bd8246d8c148508cd
#
_cell.length_a   1.000
_cell.length_b   1.000
_cell.length_c   1.000
_cell.angle_alpha   90.00
_cell.angle_beta   90.00
_cell.angle_gamma   90.00
#
_symmetry.space_group_name_H-M   'P 1'
#
loop_
_entity.id
_entity.type
_entity.pdbx_description
1 polymer ?
#
loop_
_entity_poly.entity_id
_entity_poly.type
_entity_poly.pdbx_seq_one_letter_code
_entity_poly.pdbx_strand_id
1 'polypeptide(L)'
;GGKQSWIRIDRMKAWKATELTRELTAADPMAAVARNTGRYWRMYKQGLLVKLVNAALGVTGLENHSLTVKTGGVTANQLIDVQQSALGDFSGKFGLLVVHSKIMAEYKKLGLLNYNKYTITNVLQKEVSLPTINGLVVIENDRGTDDGTNYNTFLLGQGSVLTANPKVISPDTTEYDAAKAGGTDILYNNRAFILHPNGLSFDADKIAKETPTDAEFTTSTNWKLKFDHKNVRMGKITIPKANFAEA
;
A
#
# COMPACT_ATOMS: atom_id res chain seq x y z
N GLY A 1 21.46 5.40 20.83
CA GLY A 1 20.98 5.39 19.46
C GLY A 1 20.22 4.09 19.17
N GLY A 2 19.00 4.21 18.65
CA GLY A 2 18.19 3.06 18.26
C GLY A 2 18.68 2.47 16.94
N LYS A 3 18.55 1.15 16.79
CA LYS A 3 18.75 0.45 15.51
C LYS A 3 17.39 -0.04 15.01
N GLN A 4 17.11 0.15 13.72
CA GLN A 4 15.97 -0.47 13.06
C GLN A 4 16.45 -1.51 12.04
N SER A 5 15.82 -2.67 12.02
CA SER A 5 16.15 -3.76 11.12
C SER A 5 15.19 -3.77 9.95
N TRP A 6 15.75 -3.79 8.76
CA TRP A 6 15.02 -3.87 7.49
C TRP A 6 14.95 -5.33 7.07
N ILE A 7 13.90 -5.68 6.36
CA ILE A 7 13.76 -7.01 5.84
C ILE A 7 13.55 -6.99 4.33
N ARG A 8 14.24 -7.90 3.64
CA ARG A 8 14.08 -8.14 2.23
C ARG A 8 12.88 -9.07 1.99
N ILE A 9 12.06 -8.71 1.06
CA ILE A 9 10.91 -9.49 0.63
C ILE A 9 11.19 -10.00 -0.77
N ASP A 10 11.30 -11.32 -0.93
CA ASP A 10 11.47 -11.96 -2.21
C ASP A 10 10.16 -12.64 -2.61
N ARG A 11 9.73 -12.42 -3.84
CA ARG A 11 8.51 -13.00 -4.40
C ARG A 11 8.76 -13.50 -5.80
N MET A 12 8.21 -14.67 -6.07
CA MET A 12 8.20 -15.26 -7.40
C MET A 12 6.75 -15.44 -7.88
N LYS A 13 6.53 -15.17 -9.14
CA LYS A 13 5.29 -15.48 -9.84
C LYS A 13 5.60 -16.15 -11.15
N ALA A 14 4.91 -17.26 -11.42
CA ALA A 14 4.98 -17.95 -12.70
C ALA A 14 3.69 -17.78 -13.48
N TRP A 15 3.82 -17.60 -14.77
CA TRP A 15 2.73 -17.65 -15.76
C TRP A 15 3.06 -18.68 -16.81
N LYS A 16 2.05 -19.36 -17.29
CA LYS A 16 2.21 -20.38 -18.33
C LYS A 16 1.16 -20.21 -19.41
N ALA A 17 1.55 -20.53 -20.63
CA ALA A 17 0.70 -20.58 -21.79
C ALA A 17 1.03 -21.84 -22.60
N THR A 18 0.01 -22.54 -23.11
CA THR A 18 0.19 -23.71 -23.94
C THR A 18 0.24 -23.33 -25.43
N GLU A 19 0.97 -24.06 -26.24
CA GLU A 19 1.00 -23.86 -27.69
C GLU A 19 -0.40 -24.05 -28.31
N LEU A 20 -1.17 -24.99 -27.82
CA LEU A 20 -2.56 -25.18 -28.26
C LEU A 20 -3.38 -23.89 -28.13
N THR A 21 -3.17 -23.10 -27.05
CA THR A 21 -3.84 -21.80 -26.91
C THR A 21 -3.41 -20.81 -27.99
N ARG A 22 -2.13 -20.81 -28.36
CA ARG A 22 -1.59 -19.96 -29.43
C ARG A 22 -2.20 -20.34 -30.78
N GLU A 23 -2.28 -21.64 -31.09
CA GLU A 23 -2.87 -22.15 -32.35
C GLU A 23 -4.37 -21.80 -32.44
N LEU A 24 -5.14 -22.02 -31.38
CA LEU A 24 -6.59 -21.78 -31.38
C LEU A 24 -6.95 -20.29 -31.41
N THR A 25 -6.14 -19.42 -30.78
CA THR A 25 -6.46 -18.00 -30.68
C THR A 25 -5.75 -17.14 -31.71
N ALA A 26 -4.78 -17.70 -32.45
CA ALA A 26 -3.88 -16.99 -33.36
C ALA A 26 -3.19 -15.77 -32.70
N ALA A 27 -3.12 -15.75 -31.38
CA ALA A 27 -2.50 -14.69 -30.58
C ALA A 27 -1.34 -15.26 -29.77
N ASP A 28 -0.38 -14.40 -29.40
CA ASP A 28 0.69 -14.78 -28.48
C ASP A 28 0.29 -14.44 -27.03
N PRO A 29 -0.20 -15.43 -26.24
CA PRO A 29 -0.64 -15.20 -24.88
C PRO A 29 0.54 -14.84 -23.97
N MET A 30 1.76 -15.32 -24.24
CA MET A 30 2.93 -15.02 -23.44
C MET A 30 3.38 -13.57 -23.62
N ALA A 31 3.30 -13.03 -24.84
CA ALA A 31 3.56 -11.61 -25.07
C ALA A 31 2.55 -10.69 -24.34
N ALA A 32 1.27 -11.12 -24.25
CA ALA A 32 0.27 -10.39 -23.47
C ALA A 32 0.56 -10.45 -21.96
N VAL A 33 0.98 -11.59 -21.43
CA VAL A 33 1.43 -11.74 -20.05
C VAL A 33 2.63 -10.83 -19.78
N ALA A 34 3.67 -10.87 -20.62
CA ALA A 34 4.88 -10.07 -20.46
C ALA A 34 4.56 -8.57 -20.37
N ARG A 35 3.64 -8.06 -21.21
CA ARG A 35 3.19 -6.66 -21.16
C ARG A 35 2.50 -6.30 -19.83
N ASN A 36 1.81 -7.25 -19.21
CA ASN A 36 1.03 -7.01 -18.01
C ASN A 36 1.79 -7.27 -16.69
N THR A 37 2.96 -7.90 -16.71
CA THR A 37 3.72 -8.25 -15.50
C THR A 37 4.09 -7.02 -14.68
N GLY A 38 4.50 -5.93 -15.32
CA GLY A 38 4.82 -4.68 -14.62
C GLY A 38 3.63 -4.07 -13.88
N ARG A 39 2.42 -4.16 -14.47
CA ARG A 39 1.18 -3.73 -13.81
C ARG A 39 0.87 -4.62 -12.61
N TYR A 40 0.99 -5.93 -12.76
CA TYR A 40 0.77 -6.89 -11.68
C TYR A 40 1.64 -6.56 -10.46
N TRP A 41 2.96 -6.39 -10.64
CA TRP A 41 3.88 -6.12 -9.53
C TRP A 41 3.65 -4.75 -8.88
N ARG A 42 3.28 -3.72 -9.64
CA ARG A 42 2.89 -2.42 -9.05
C ARG A 42 1.66 -2.56 -8.16
N MET A 43 0.62 -3.25 -8.65
CA MET A 43 -0.62 -3.46 -7.89
C MET A 43 -0.40 -4.33 -6.65
N TYR A 44 0.45 -5.36 -6.76
CA TYR A 44 0.84 -6.21 -5.64
C TYR A 44 1.56 -5.40 -4.55
N LYS A 45 2.61 -4.65 -4.95
CA LYS A 45 3.39 -3.82 -4.03
C LYS A 45 2.53 -2.74 -3.36
N GLN A 46 1.61 -2.12 -4.09
CA GLN A 46 0.66 -1.14 -3.55
C GLN A 46 -0.26 -1.78 -2.50
N GLY A 47 -0.85 -2.93 -2.78
CA GLY A 47 -1.70 -3.63 -1.83
C GLY A 47 -0.96 -4.06 -0.56
N LEU A 48 0.28 -4.55 -0.72
CA LEU A 48 1.12 -4.92 0.42
C LEU A 48 1.53 -3.70 1.25
N LEU A 49 1.80 -2.57 0.61
CA LEU A 49 2.13 -1.30 1.29
C LEU A 49 0.99 -0.84 2.19
N VAL A 50 -0.25 -0.83 1.70
CA VAL A 50 -1.40 -0.38 2.50
C VAL A 50 -1.65 -1.32 3.68
N LYS A 51 -1.53 -2.63 3.47
CA LYS A 51 -1.62 -3.63 4.56
C LYS A 51 -0.51 -3.44 5.59
N LEU A 52 0.72 -3.15 5.14
CA LEU A 52 1.84 -2.85 6.02
C LEU A 52 1.59 -1.61 6.87
N VAL A 53 1.08 -0.51 6.28
CA VAL A 53 0.72 0.72 7.01
C VAL A 53 -0.33 0.41 8.07
N ASN A 54 -1.34 -0.39 7.73
CA ASN A 54 -2.36 -0.81 8.70
C ASN A 54 -1.76 -1.64 9.85
N ALA A 55 -0.85 -2.57 9.55
CA ALA A 55 -0.15 -3.37 10.55
C ALA A 55 0.77 -2.51 11.44
N ALA A 56 1.51 -1.58 10.83
CA ALA A 56 2.40 -0.65 11.53
C ALA A 56 1.63 0.19 12.57
N LEU A 57 0.44 0.66 12.22
CA LEU A 57 -0.43 1.43 13.11
C LEU A 57 -1.11 0.58 14.20
N GLY A 58 -1.02 -0.74 14.12
CA GLY A 58 -1.44 -1.67 15.17
C GLY A 58 -0.33 -2.05 16.16
N VAL A 59 0.87 -1.48 16.04
CA VAL A 59 2.00 -1.75 16.94
C VAL A 59 1.79 -1.04 18.27
N THR A 60 2.09 -1.72 19.36
CA THR A 60 2.03 -1.16 20.72
C THR A 60 2.90 0.09 20.85
N GLY A 61 2.32 1.15 21.41
CA GLY A 61 2.93 2.48 21.53
C GLY A 61 2.51 3.45 20.41
N LEU A 62 1.64 3.03 19.48
CA LEU A 62 1.09 3.86 18.41
C LEU A 62 -0.44 4.04 18.51
N GLU A 63 -1.02 3.80 19.69
CA GLU A 63 -2.47 3.90 19.91
C GLU A 63 -3.00 5.29 19.56
N ASN A 64 -2.24 6.34 19.88
CA ASN A 64 -2.58 7.72 19.58
C ASN A 64 -2.59 8.08 18.09
N HIS A 65 -2.06 7.19 17.23
CA HIS A 65 -2.05 7.35 15.79
C HIS A 65 -3.31 6.83 15.11
N SER A 66 -4.25 6.27 15.85
CA SER A 66 -5.46 5.66 15.33
C SER A 66 -6.71 6.24 15.99
N LEU A 67 -7.66 6.68 15.16
CA LEU A 67 -8.99 7.12 15.59
C LEU A 67 -10.04 6.16 15.05
N THR A 68 -10.86 5.59 15.95
CA THR A 68 -12.02 4.79 15.54
C THR A 68 -13.30 5.61 15.76
N VAL A 69 -14.02 5.85 14.70
CA VAL A 69 -15.30 6.58 14.74
C VAL A 69 -16.38 5.62 15.17
N LYS A 70 -16.93 5.81 16.37
CA LYS A 70 -17.97 4.92 16.93
C LYS A 70 -19.33 5.16 16.29
N THR A 71 -19.71 6.42 16.07
CA THR A 71 -21.02 6.84 15.53
C THR A 71 -20.83 7.99 14.55
N GLY A 72 -21.74 8.08 13.58
CA GLY A 72 -21.69 9.12 12.55
C GLY A 72 -20.72 8.79 11.40
N GLY A 73 -20.77 9.63 10.40
CA GLY A 73 -19.99 9.49 9.16
C GLY A 73 -18.65 10.23 9.21
N VAL A 74 -18.23 10.66 8.04
CA VAL A 74 -16.98 11.39 7.83
C VAL A 74 -17.13 12.85 8.25
N THR A 75 -16.14 13.39 8.95
CA THR A 75 -16.07 14.82 9.30
C THR A 75 -14.65 15.38 9.09
N ALA A 76 -14.54 16.67 8.85
CA ALA A 76 -13.22 17.34 8.73
C ALA A 76 -12.44 17.31 10.05
N ASN A 77 -13.12 17.37 11.20
CA ASN A 77 -12.49 17.37 12.51
C ASN A 77 -11.71 16.10 12.79
N GLN A 78 -12.19 14.94 12.33
CA GLN A 78 -11.51 13.66 12.51
C GLN A 78 -10.08 13.65 11.95
N LEU A 79 -9.84 14.38 10.83
CA LEU A 79 -8.49 14.53 10.26
C LEU A 79 -7.60 15.36 11.18
N ILE A 80 -8.12 16.44 11.70
CA ILE A 80 -7.39 17.33 12.60
C ILE A 80 -7.06 16.61 13.92
N ASP A 81 -8.03 15.88 14.47
CA ASP A 81 -7.88 15.13 15.72
C ASP A 81 -6.77 14.07 15.60
N VAL A 82 -6.75 13.31 14.51
CA VAL A 82 -5.69 12.31 14.28
C VAL A 82 -4.33 12.96 14.06
N GLN A 83 -4.26 14.06 13.32
CA GLN A 83 -3.01 14.77 13.09
C GLN A 83 -2.43 15.29 14.42
N GLN A 84 -3.27 15.85 15.26
CA GLN A 84 -2.88 16.38 16.57
C GLN A 84 -2.52 15.25 17.54
N SER A 85 -3.31 14.19 17.65
CA SER A 85 -3.05 13.09 18.59
C SER A 85 -1.80 12.29 18.23
N ALA A 86 -1.54 12.10 16.92
CA ALA A 86 -0.39 11.33 16.43
C ALA A 86 0.94 12.07 16.58
N LEU A 87 1.02 13.32 16.15
CA LEU A 87 2.27 14.06 16.04
C LEU A 87 2.32 15.37 16.84
N GLY A 88 1.18 15.84 17.38
CA GLY A 88 1.11 17.06 18.15
C GLY A 88 1.65 18.27 17.38
N ASP A 89 2.73 18.85 17.87
CA ASP A 89 3.44 19.99 17.28
C ASP A 89 4.04 19.71 15.88
N PHE A 90 4.20 18.45 15.50
CA PHE A 90 4.68 18.02 14.19
C PHE A 90 3.55 17.62 13.21
N SER A 91 2.31 17.93 13.50
CA SER A 91 1.13 17.58 12.67
C SER A 91 1.25 18.03 11.20
N GLY A 92 1.93 19.15 10.93
CA GLY A 92 2.19 19.64 9.58
C GLY A 92 3.12 18.75 8.71
N LYS A 93 3.68 17.68 9.25
CA LYS A 93 4.49 16.72 8.49
C LYS A 93 3.67 15.69 7.69
N PHE A 94 2.37 15.62 7.91
CA PHE A 94 1.48 14.87 7.04
C PHE A 94 1.32 15.59 5.69
N GLY A 95 1.25 14.83 4.60
CA GLY A 95 1.11 15.40 3.26
C GLY A 95 0.19 14.60 2.34
N LEU A 96 -0.11 13.33 2.69
CA LEU A 96 -0.88 12.42 1.86
C LEU A 96 -2.01 11.79 2.67
N LEU A 97 -3.18 11.69 2.04
CA LEU A 97 -4.36 11.02 2.55
C LEU A 97 -4.77 9.92 1.57
N VAL A 98 -4.78 8.68 2.03
CA VAL A 98 -5.24 7.52 1.24
C VAL A 98 -6.62 7.11 1.73
N VAL A 99 -7.61 7.15 0.86
CA VAL A 99 -9.02 6.92 1.20
C VAL A 99 -9.66 5.85 0.32
N HIS A 100 -10.66 5.17 0.84
CA HIS A 100 -11.55 4.33 0.04
C HIS A 100 -12.50 5.20 -0.80
N SER A 101 -12.93 4.71 -1.96
CA SER A 101 -13.87 5.42 -2.87
C SER A 101 -15.15 5.88 -2.18
N LYS A 102 -15.71 5.08 -1.26
CA LYS A 102 -16.89 5.47 -0.47
C LYS A 102 -16.61 6.70 0.40
N ILE A 103 -15.47 6.74 1.09
CA ILE A 103 -15.06 7.88 1.93
C ILE A 103 -14.80 9.11 1.07
N MET A 104 -14.18 8.92 -0.11
CA MET A 104 -13.99 10.00 -1.07
C MET A 104 -15.32 10.61 -1.53
N ALA A 105 -16.32 9.78 -1.78
CA ALA A 105 -17.66 10.24 -2.13
C ALA A 105 -18.29 11.09 -1.00
N GLU A 106 -18.11 10.69 0.25
CA GLU A 106 -18.60 11.47 1.40
C GLU A 106 -17.88 12.82 1.51
N TYR A 107 -16.56 12.87 1.32
CA TYR A 107 -15.82 14.14 1.28
C TYR A 107 -16.33 15.07 0.16
N LYS A 108 -16.66 14.51 -1.00
CA LYS A 108 -17.27 15.28 -2.11
C LYS A 108 -18.64 15.85 -1.74
N LYS A 109 -19.52 15.04 -1.12
CA LYS A 109 -20.86 15.48 -0.68
C LYS A 109 -20.78 16.60 0.37
N LEU A 110 -19.82 16.52 1.27
CA LEU A 110 -19.59 17.53 2.31
C LEU A 110 -18.87 18.79 1.79
N GLY A 111 -18.46 18.83 0.51
CA GLY A 111 -17.76 19.98 -0.05
C GLY A 111 -16.38 20.24 0.56
N LEU A 112 -15.75 19.24 1.15
CA LEU A 112 -14.47 19.38 1.85
C LEU A 112 -13.25 19.36 0.92
N LEU A 113 -13.43 19.03 -0.36
CA LEU A 113 -12.36 18.91 -1.33
C LEU A 113 -12.03 20.25 -1.97
N ASN A 114 -10.77 20.61 -1.91
CA ASN A 114 -10.18 21.67 -2.73
C ASN A 114 -9.35 21.06 -3.86
N TYR A 115 -9.38 21.65 -5.04
CA TYR A 115 -8.62 21.16 -6.19
C TYR A 115 -7.46 22.11 -6.46
N ASN A 116 -6.25 21.70 -6.10
CA ASN A 116 -5.03 22.45 -6.40
C ASN A 116 -4.43 21.99 -7.71
N LYS A 117 -4.06 22.94 -8.54
CA LYS A 117 -3.36 22.70 -9.81
C LYS A 117 -1.87 22.54 -9.55
N TYR A 118 -1.31 21.43 -10.00
CA TYR A 118 0.12 21.16 -9.96
C TYR A 118 0.64 21.05 -11.39
N THR A 119 1.71 21.78 -11.70
CA THR A 119 2.39 21.68 -13.00
C THR A 119 3.45 20.60 -12.90
N ILE A 120 3.30 19.52 -13.67
CA ILE A 120 4.33 18.49 -13.78
C ILE A 120 5.30 18.96 -14.87
N THR A 121 6.49 19.38 -14.44
CA THR A 121 7.57 19.85 -15.32
C THR A 121 8.32 18.65 -15.90
N ASN A 122 7.65 17.85 -16.71
CA ASN A 122 8.28 16.85 -17.57
C ASN A 122 7.96 17.24 -19.04
N VAL A 123 8.59 16.57 -20.01
CA VAL A 123 8.59 16.83 -21.45
C VAL A 123 7.27 17.37 -22.06
N LEU A 124 6.17 17.23 -21.38
CA LEU A 124 4.87 17.85 -21.63
C LEU A 124 4.43 18.56 -20.35
N GLN A 125 4.39 19.88 -20.35
CA GLN A 125 3.79 20.69 -19.29
C GLN A 125 2.30 20.33 -19.17
N LYS A 126 1.97 19.35 -18.33
CA LYS A 126 0.59 18.95 -18.06
C LYS A 126 0.19 19.45 -16.69
N GLU A 127 -0.83 20.30 -16.64
CA GLU A 127 -1.50 20.64 -15.39
C GLU A 127 -2.30 19.43 -14.91
N VAL A 128 -2.05 18.98 -13.69
CA VAL A 128 -2.81 17.94 -13.01
C VAL A 128 -3.50 18.56 -11.82
N SER A 129 -4.83 18.48 -11.80
CA SER A 129 -5.63 18.91 -10.66
C SER A 129 -5.73 17.74 -9.67
N LEU A 130 -5.17 17.91 -8.47
CA LEU A 130 -5.24 16.93 -7.40
C LEU A 130 -6.21 17.39 -6.32
N PRO A 131 -7.11 16.52 -5.84
CA PRO A 131 -7.96 16.83 -4.71
C PRO A 131 -7.13 16.96 -3.44
N THR A 132 -7.41 17.98 -2.64
CA THR A 132 -6.75 18.23 -1.35
C THR A 132 -7.78 18.50 -0.27
N ILE A 133 -7.49 18.06 0.95
CA ILE A 133 -8.23 18.37 2.17
C ILE A 133 -7.25 18.84 3.23
N ASN A 134 -7.46 19.99 3.83
CA ASN A 134 -6.58 20.54 4.88
C ASN A 134 -5.08 20.49 4.51
N GLY A 135 -4.74 20.75 3.25
CA GLY A 135 -3.36 20.69 2.75
C GLY A 135 -2.84 19.28 2.45
N LEU A 136 -3.61 18.23 2.71
CA LEU A 136 -3.26 16.85 2.37
C LEU A 136 -3.72 16.52 0.94
N VAL A 137 -2.84 15.95 0.14
CA VAL A 137 -3.21 15.40 -1.17
C VAL A 137 -3.99 14.12 -0.96
N VAL A 138 -5.18 14.00 -1.58
CA VAL A 138 -6.05 12.84 -1.44
C VAL A 138 -5.82 11.86 -2.58
N ILE A 139 -5.56 10.60 -2.25
CA ILE A 139 -5.46 9.48 -3.21
C ILE A 139 -6.56 8.47 -2.91
N GLU A 140 -7.33 8.15 -3.93
CA GLU A 140 -8.35 7.11 -3.88
C GLU A 140 -7.72 5.73 -4.13
N ASN A 141 -7.94 4.80 -3.21
CA ASN A 141 -7.45 3.43 -3.32
C ASN A 141 -8.34 2.46 -2.53
N ASP A 142 -9.05 1.59 -3.23
CA ASP A 142 -9.95 0.62 -2.58
C ASP A 142 -9.22 -0.62 -2.06
N ARG A 143 -7.97 -0.83 -2.51
CA ARG A 143 -7.20 -1.99 -2.09
C ARG A 143 -6.54 -1.78 -0.74
N GLY A 144 -6.97 -2.55 0.26
CA GLY A 144 -6.43 -2.53 1.60
C GLY A 144 -6.95 -1.42 2.51
N THR A 145 -7.80 -0.52 1.99
CA THR A 145 -8.55 0.47 2.77
C THR A 145 -9.90 -0.06 3.26
N ASP A 146 -10.34 -1.19 2.72
CA ASP A 146 -11.51 -1.95 3.17
C ASP A 146 -11.03 -3.23 3.87
N ASP A 147 -11.42 -3.43 5.13
CA ASP A 147 -11.13 -4.64 5.90
C ASP A 147 -12.33 -5.61 5.98
N GLY A 148 -13.39 -5.35 5.21
CA GLY A 148 -14.63 -6.10 5.23
C GLY A 148 -15.69 -5.51 6.16
N THR A 149 -15.29 -4.96 7.30
CA THR A 149 -16.18 -4.39 8.33
C THR A 149 -16.10 -2.86 8.38
N ASN A 150 -14.92 -2.31 8.08
CA ASN A 150 -14.62 -0.89 8.22
C ASN A 150 -13.99 -0.34 6.95
N TYR A 151 -14.14 0.96 6.75
CA TYR A 151 -13.32 1.75 5.84
C TYR A 151 -12.17 2.40 6.63
N ASN A 152 -10.95 2.18 6.17
CA ASN A 152 -9.74 2.72 6.77
C ASN A 152 -9.19 3.85 5.90
N THR A 153 -8.97 4.99 6.49
CA THR A 153 -8.32 6.15 5.87
C THR A 153 -6.94 6.31 6.49
N PHE A 154 -5.91 6.42 5.66
CA PHE A 154 -4.54 6.54 6.13
C PHE A 154 -3.96 7.92 5.83
N LEU A 155 -3.36 8.53 6.86
CA LEU A 155 -2.59 9.77 6.76
C LEU A 155 -1.11 9.38 6.73
N LEU A 156 -0.39 9.87 5.74
CA LEU A 156 1.03 9.56 5.55
C LEU A 156 1.84 10.85 5.41
N GLY A 157 2.96 10.90 6.11
CA GLY A 157 3.94 11.97 5.98
C GLY A 157 5.11 11.56 5.09
N GLN A 158 5.91 12.53 4.68
CA GLN A 158 7.12 12.27 3.92
C GLN A 158 8.08 11.39 4.72
N GLY A 159 8.59 10.32 4.11
CA GLY A 159 9.49 9.37 4.75
C GLY A 159 8.82 8.42 5.75
N SER A 160 7.48 8.31 5.76
CA SER A 160 6.74 7.37 6.60
C SER A 160 7.09 5.91 6.28
N VAL A 161 7.26 5.58 5.00
CA VAL A 161 7.70 4.26 4.54
C VAL A 161 8.93 4.41 3.65
N LEU A 162 9.98 3.71 4.00
CA LEU A 162 11.19 3.60 3.22
C LEU A 162 11.07 2.44 2.24
N THR A 163 11.52 2.64 1.01
CA THR A 163 11.43 1.61 -0.04
C THR A 163 12.75 1.49 -0.78
N ALA A 164 13.14 0.25 -1.05
CA ALA A 164 14.27 -0.06 -1.91
C ALA A 164 13.95 -1.27 -2.78
N ASN A 165 14.66 -1.38 -3.90
CA ASN A 165 14.54 -2.51 -4.81
C ASN A 165 15.93 -3.18 -4.90
N PRO A 166 16.20 -4.20 -4.06
CA PRO A 166 17.44 -4.95 -4.13
C PRO A 166 17.60 -5.64 -5.49
N LYS A 167 18.85 -5.81 -5.91
CA LYS A 167 19.16 -6.51 -7.16
C LYS A 167 18.75 -7.99 -7.05
N VAL A 168 18.07 -8.50 -8.07
CA VAL A 168 17.79 -9.91 -8.29
C VAL A 168 18.72 -10.39 -9.41
N ILE A 169 19.37 -11.54 -9.25
CA ILE A 169 20.33 -12.07 -10.24
C ILE A 169 19.59 -12.48 -11.53
N SER A 170 18.49 -13.20 -11.38
CA SER A 170 17.67 -13.67 -12.50
C SER A 170 16.22 -13.18 -12.31
N PRO A 171 15.93 -11.91 -12.69
CA PRO A 171 14.61 -11.33 -12.44
C PRO A 171 13.51 -11.95 -13.31
N ASP A 172 13.85 -12.34 -14.53
CA ASP A 172 12.94 -12.93 -15.50
C ASP A 172 13.63 -14.12 -16.16
N THR A 173 13.00 -15.29 -16.09
CA THR A 173 13.47 -16.53 -16.74
C THR A 173 12.33 -17.22 -17.44
N THR A 174 12.62 -17.87 -18.56
CA THR A 174 11.65 -18.63 -19.35
C THR A 174 12.06 -20.07 -19.40
N GLU A 175 11.07 -20.96 -19.42
CA GLU A 175 11.23 -22.39 -19.57
C GLU A 175 10.21 -22.89 -20.59
N TYR A 176 10.60 -23.84 -21.43
CA TYR A 176 9.71 -24.51 -22.35
C TYR A 176 9.65 -25.99 -22.01
N ASP A 177 8.45 -26.49 -21.75
CA ASP A 177 8.17 -27.90 -21.46
C ASP A 177 7.41 -28.53 -22.65
N ALA A 178 8.15 -29.21 -23.53
CA ALA A 178 7.59 -29.84 -24.73
C ALA A 178 6.67 -31.03 -24.41
N ALA A 179 6.86 -31.69 -23.27
CA ALA A 179 6.10 -32.89 -22.90
C ALA A 179 4.70 -32.57 -22.35
N LYS A 180 4.41 -31.32 -22.06
CA LYS A 180 3.21 -30.88 -21.37
C LYS A 180 2.24 -30.17 -22.31
N ALA A 181 1.04 -30.74 -22.50
CA ALA A 181 -0.05 -30.15 -23.28
C ALA A 181 0.36 -29.72 -24.73
N GLY A 182 1.20 -30.49 -25.40
CA GLY A 182 1.70 -30.17 -26.74
C GLY A 182 2.74 -29.07 -26.82
N GLY A 183 3.30 -28.67 -25.68
CA GLY A 183 4.23 -27.58 -25.50
C GLY A 183 3.66 -26.51 -24.56
N THR A 184 4.42 -26.14 -23.54
CA THR A 184 4.03 -25.12 -22.56
C THR A 184 5.18 -24.16 -22.33
N ASP A 185 4.96 -22.90 -22.62
CA ASP A 185 5.85 -21.79 -22.23
C ASP A 185 5.57 -21.37 -20.80
N ILE A 186 6.61 -21.24 -19.98
CA ILE A 186 6.53 -20.78 -18.59
C ILE A 186 7.43 -19.55 -18.43
N LEU A 187 6.87 -18.46 -17.95
CA LEU A 187 7.59 -17.25 -17.58
C LEU A 187 7.63 -17.13 -16.06
N TYR A 188 8.83 -17.12 -15.48
CA TYR A 188 9.07 -16.87 -14.07
C TYR A 188 9.50 -15.42 -13.87
N ASN A 189 8.83 -14.71 -13.00
CA ASN A 189 9.28 -13.39 -12.56
C ASN A 189 9.68 -13.43 -11.08
N ASN A 190 10.91 -13.07 -10.79
CA ASN A 190 11.45 -12.92 -9.45
C ASN A 190 11.59 -11.44 -9.14
N ARG A 191 11.05 -11.01 -8.02
CA ARG A 191 11.13 -9.62 -7.57
C ARG A 191 11.54 -9.57 -6.11
N ALA A 192 12.47 -8.67 -5.81
CA ALA A 192 12.88 -8.35 -4.47
C ALA A 192 12.59 -6.87 -4.18
N PHE A 193 12.08 -6.60 -3.00
CA PHE A 193 11.84 -5.23 -2.54
C PHE A 193 11.96 -5.15 -1.03
N ILE A 194 12.20 -3.93 -0.55
CA ILE A 194 12.16 -3.58 0.85
C ILE A 194 11.06 -2.54 0.99
N LEU A 195 10.14 -2.79 1.92
CA LEU A 195 9.15 -1.84 2.40
C LEU A 195 9.34 -1.76 3.90
N HIS A 196 9.67 -0.60 4.44
CA HIS A 196 10.01 -0.46 5.83
C HIS A 196 9.31 0.74 6.44
N PRO A 197 8.39 0.56 7.40
CA PRO A 197 7.80 1.66 8.15
C PRO A 197 8.88 2.32 9.01
N ASN A 198 9.08 3.62 8.81
CA ASN A 198 10.11 4.35 9.55
C ASN A 198 9.76 4.43 11.04
N GLY A 199 10.76 4.19 11.89
CA GLY A 199 10.61 4.17 13.35
C GLY A 199 10.29 2.81 13.94
N LEU A 200 9.98 1.81 13.12
CA LEU A 200 9.70 0.43 13.54
C LEU A 200 10.87 -0.50 13.19
N SER A 201 10.89 -1.67 13.76
CA SER A 201 11.82 -2.75 13.43
C SER A 201 11.06 -4.06 13.31
N PHE A 202 11.35 -4.82 12.26
CA PHE A 202 10.79 -6.15 12.08
C PHE A 202 11.52 -7.15 12.97
N ASP A 203 10.77 -8.09 13.57
CA ASP A 203 11.31 -9.17 14.38
C ASP A 203 11.65 -10.36 13.47
N ALA A 204 12.94 -10.55 13.19
CA ALA A 204 13.41 -11.60 12.28
C ALA A 204 13.10 -13.02 12.79
N ASP A 205 12.95 -13.20 14.10
CA ASP A 205 12.62 -14.50 14.71
C ASP A 205 11.18 -14.96 14.40
N LYS A 206 10.37 -14.07 13.81
CA LYS A 206 8.98 -14.36 13.41
C LYS A 206 8.84 -14.82 11.95
N ILE A 207 9.95 -15.06 11.27
CA ILE A 207 9.96 -15.55 9.89
C ILE A 207 10.10 -17.07 9.91
N ALA A 208 9.13 -17.77 9.31
CA ALA A 208 9.18 -19.22 9.22
C ALA A 208 10.14 -19.75 8.14
N LYS A 209 10.48 -18.91 7.14
CA LYS A 209 11.33 -19.25 5.98
C LYS A 209 12.39 -18.18 5.77
N GLU A 210 13.11 -18.23 4.66
CA GLU A 210 14.15 -17.25 4.30
C GLU A 210 13.63 -15.83 4.07
N THR A 211 12.36 -15.69 3.69
CA THR A 211 11.68 -14.41 3.45
C THR A 211 10.29 -14.44 4.10
N PRO A 212 9.83 -13.32 4.69
CA PRO A 212 8.52 -13.31 5.33
C PRO A 212 7.40 -13.53 4.32
N THR A 213 6.39 -14.28 4.70
CA THR A 213 5.12 -14.33 3.97
C THR A 213 4.40 -12.97 4.06
N ASP A 214 3.41 -12.74 3.20
CA ASP A 214 2.62 -11.51 3.28
C ASP A 214 1.89 -11.40 4.63
N ALA A 215 1.41 -12.53 5.19
CA ALA A 215 0.75 -12.57 6.49
C ALA A 215 1.72 -12.20 7.62
N GLU A 216 2.90 -12.82 7.68
CA GLU A 216 3.92 -12.50 8.69
C GLU A 216 4.35 -11.04 8.60
N PHE A 217 4.53 -10.52 7.38
CA PHE A 217 4.96 -9.17 7.13
C PHE A 217 3.90 -8.12 7.51
N THR A 218 2.63 -8.44 7.35
CA THR A 218 1.51 -7.55 7.67
C THR A 218 0.85 -7.82 9.02
N THR A 219 1.51 -8.56 9.91
CA THR A 219 1.09 -8.78 11.28
C THR A 219 1.74 -7.77 12.23
N SER A 220 0.95 -6.99 12.97
CA SER A 220 1.43 -5.91 13.84
C SER A 220 2.37 -6.40 14.95
N THR A 221 2.13 -7.59 15.51
CA THR A 221 2.95 -8.17 16.59
C THR A 221 4.37 -8.53 16.15
N ASN A 222 4.63 -8.62 14.85
CA ASN A 222 5.95 -8.89 14.29
C ASN A 222 6.79 -7.61 14.13
N TRP A 223 6.21 -6.46 14.44
CA TRP A 223 6.87 -5.17 14.42
C TRP A 223 7.00 -4.60 15.82
N LYS A 224 8.08 -3.89 16.09
CA LYS A 224 8.36 -3.25 17.37
C LYS A 224 8.72 -1.79 17.17
N LEU A 225 8.15 -0.90 17.96
CA LEU A 225 8.53 0.51 17.99
C LEU A 225 9.96 0.64 18.55
N LYS A 226 10.82 1.37 17.85
CA LYS A 226 12.23 1.55 18.23
C LYS A 226 12.60 2.98 18.55
N PHE A 227 11.82 3.94 18.07
CA PHE A 227 12.00 5.36 18.30
C PHE A 227 10.74 5.95 18.91
N ASP A 228 10.81 7.20 19.32
CA ASP A 228 9.64 7.97 19.78
C ASP A 228 8.51 7.87 18.73
N HIS A 229 7.27 7.70 19.19
CA HIS A 229 6.12 7.57 18.32
C HIS A 229 5.97 8.73 17.32
N LYS A 230 6.36 9.95 17.70
CA LYS A 230 6.34 11.14 16.82
C LYS A 230 7.24 11.05 15.59
N ASN A 231 8.16 10.05 15.54
CA ASN A 231 8.94 9.76 14.34
C ASN A 231 8.15 8.93 13.32
N VAL A 232 7.10 8.25 13.76
CA VAL A 232 6.21 7.46 12.90
C VAL A 232 5.15 8.38 12.30
N ARG A 233 5.40 8.87 11.09
CA ARG A 233 4.53 9.85 10.40
C ARG A 233 3.39 9.16 9.68
N MET A 234 2.63 8.36 10.40
CA MET A 234 1.47 7.64 9.91
C MET A 234 0.31 7.83 10.86
N GLY A 235 -0.91 7.91 10.34
CA GLY A 235 -2.14 7.98 11.11
C GLY A 235 -3.25 7.19 10.43
N LYS A 236 -4.25 6.77 11.18
CA LYS A 236 -5.40 6.01 10.68
C LYS A 236 -6.70 6.53 11.26
N ILE A 237 -7.72 6.61 10.40
CA ILE A 237 -9.10 6.79 10.80
C ILE A 237 -9.87 5.55 10.34
N THR A 238 -10.52 4.88 11.26
CA THR A 238 -11.35 3.70 11.00
C THR A 238 -12.81 4.07 11.18
N ILE A 239 -13.62 3.87 10.16
CA ILE A 239 -15.07 4.16 10.17
C ILE A 239 -15.82 2.88 9.84
N PRO A 240 -16.66 2.36 10.75
CA PRO A 240 -17.49 1.18 10.50
C PRO A 240 -18.40 1.38 9.29
N LYS A 241 -18.54 0.36 8.47
CA LYS A 241 -19.46 0.37 7.32
C LYS A 241 -20.90 0.59 7.75
N ALA A 242 -21.27 0.11 8.94
CA ALA A 242 -22.59 0.31 9.53
C ALA A 242 -22.96 1.79 9.68
N ASN A 243 -21.98 2.69 9.82
CA ASN A 243 -22.26 4.14 9.91
C ASN A 243 -22.71 4.76 8.58
N PHE A 244 -22.60 4.02 7.47
CA PHE A 244 -23.07 4.42 6.13
C PHE A 244 -24.27 3.61 5.65
N ALA A 245 -24.77 2.67 6.46
CA ALA A 245 -26.06 2.05 6.20
C ALA A 245 -27.15 3.13 6.35
N GLU A 246 -27.93 3.33 5.31
CA GLU A 246 -29.06 4.26 5.34
C GLU A 246 -30.04 3.80 6.44
N ALA A 247 -30.45 4.74 7.28
CA ALA A 247 -31.51 4.56 8.24
C ALA A 247 -32.88 4.47 7.53
#